data_9610a1e4085713be45d1af7f2e1f4d4e
#
_entry.id   9610a1e4085713be45d1af7f2e1f4d4e
#
_cell.length_a   1.000
_cell.length_b   1.000
_cell.length_c   1.000
_cell.angle_alpha   90.00
_cell.angle_beta   90.00
_cell.angle_gamma   90.00
#
_symmetry.space_group_name_H-M   'P 1'
#
loop_
_entity.id
_entity.type
_entity.pdbx_description
1 polymer ?
#
loop_
_entity_poly.entity_id
_entity_poly.type
_entity_poly.pdbx_seq_one_letter_code
_entity_poly.pdbx_strand_id
1 'polypeptide(L)'
;ETDVHLLNLIVNWLRMLPPQAPCPPPPNILQKELSEGIAEEKAKGNAAYRKKDYETAIKHYTLGIALITSRPMWESSSIIADELTVMLANRSAAMLACEAHIEALCDADAAVKIKGAWGKGHFRKGKALAALQRYEEARAAFELGHQCEPDNEDFLQAIAALP
;
A
#
# COMPACT_ATOMS: atom_id res chain seq x y z
N GLU A 1 11.70 20.97 -20.23
CA GLU A 1 10.44 20.56 -20.94
C GLU A 1 9.41 19.95 -19.99
N THR A 2 9.82 19.12 -19.01
CA THR A 2 8.94 18.45 -18.04
C THR A 2 8.22 19.47 -17.12
N ASP A 3 8.88 20.53 -16.69
CA ASP A 3 8.30 21.52 -15.77
C ASP A 3 7.21 22.36 -16.41
N VAL A 4 7.35 22.66 -17.71
CA VAL A 4 6.35 23.41 -18.50
C VAL A 4 5.10 22.55 -18.74
N HIS A 5 5.28 21.25 -18.93
CA HIS A 5 4.15 20.32 -19.09
C HIS A 5 3.32 20.20 -17.81
N LEU A 6 3.97 20.04 -16.65
CA LEU A 6 3.32 20.03 -15.34
C LEU A 6 2.61 21.34 -15.04
N LEU A 7 3.23 22.47 -15.36
CA LEU A 7 2.62 23.80 -15.19
C LEU A 7 1.36 23.93 -16.04
N ASN A 8 1.39 23.48 -17.30
CA ASN A 8 0.23 23.50 -18.19
C ASN A 8 -0.89 22.60 -17.71
N LEU A 9 -0.58 21.44 -17.14
CA LEU A 9 -1.58 20.56 -16.53
C LEU A 9 -2.27 21.25 -15.35
N ILE A 10 -1.50 21.88 -14.47
CA ILE A 10 -2.04 22.64 -13.32
C ILE A 10 -2.90 23.81 -13.80
N VAL A 11 -2.45 24.58 -14.78
CA VAL A 11 -3.20 25.72 -15.34
C VAL A 11 -4.50 25.27 -16.00
N ASN A 12 -4.47 24.18 -16.77
CA ASN A 12 -5.67 23.64 -17.40
C ASN A 12 -6.66 23.11 -16.35
N TRP A 13 -6.16 22.46 -15.31
CA TRP A 13 -6.98 21.99 -14.19
C TRP A 13 -7.60 23.17 -13.43
N LEU A 14 -6.84 24.24 -13.13
CA LEU A 14 -7.36 25.45 -12.50
C LEU A 14 -8.45 26.14 -13.34
N ARG A 15 -8.34 26.08 -14.67
CA ARG A 15 -9.36 26.63 -15.60
C ARG A 15 -10.66 25.82 -15.62
N MET A 16 -10.60 24.53 -15.27
CA MET A 16 -11.76 23.63 -15.16
C MET A 16 -12.51 23.76 -13.83
N LEU A 17 -11.91 24.42 -12.82
CA LEU A 17 -12.58 24.63 -11.54
C LEU A 17 -13.78 25.60 -11.72
N PRO A 18 -14.92 25.30 -11.05
CA PRO A 18 -16.01 26.25 -11.01
C PRO A 18 -15.54 27.58 -10.43
N PRO A 19 -16.07 28.73 -10.91
CA PRO A 19 -15.65 30.06 -10.43
C PRO A 19 -15.78 30.28 -8.91
N GLN A 20 -16.56 29.44 -8.25
CA GLN A 20 -16.83 29.49 -6.81
C GLN A 20 -16.02 28.46 -6.01
N ALA A 21 -15.18 27.66 -6.67
CA ALA A 21 -14.35 26.69 -5.96
C ALA A 21 -13.32 27.47 -5.11
N PRO A 22 -13.25 27.23 -3.78
CA PRO A 22 -12.21 27.79 -2.97
C PRO A 22 -10.86 27.29 -3.46
N CYS A 23 -10.03 28.15 -3.95
CA CYS A 23 -8.72 27.79 -4.47
C CYS A 23 -7.63 28.51 -3.67
N PRO A 24 -6.64 27.78 -3.15
CA PRO A 24 -6.61 26.34 -2.93
C PRO A 24 -7.57 25.94 -1.79
N PRO A 25 -8.15 24.73 -1.82
CA PRO A 25 -8.90 24.23 -0.67
C PRO A 25 -7.95 24.18 0.54
N PRO A 26 -8.45 24.44 1.77
CA PRO A 26 -7.61 24.36 2.96
C PRO A 26 -6.88 23.02 3.01
N PRO A 27 -5.57 23.01 3.36
CA PRO A 27 -4.71 21.82 3.23
C PRO A 27 -5.10 20.62 4.11
N ASN A 28 -6.19 20.73 4.88
CA ASN A 28 -6.62 19.71 5.83
C ASN A 28 -8.04 19.19 5.58
N ILE A 29 -8.64 19.43 4.41
CA ILE A 29 -9.94 18.85 4.10
C ILE A 29 -9.73 17.47 3.51
N LEU A 30 -9.84 16.45 4.38
CA LEU A 30 -10.04 15.07 3.95
C LEU A 30 -11.50 14.88 3.54
N GLN A 31 -11.72 14.25 2.40
CA GLN A 31 -13.06 13.80 2.02
C GLN A 31 -13.47 12.66 2.95
N LYS A 32 -14.38 12.98 3.88
CA LYS A 32 -14.79 12.07 4.94
C LYS A 32 -15.44 10.80 4.38
N GLU A 33 -16.33 10.95 3.41
CA GLU A 33 -17.03 9.83 2.75
C GLU A 33 -16.04 8.88 2.08
N LEU A 34 -14.98 9.43 1.46
CA LEU A 34 -13.94 8.62 0.82
C LEU A 34 -13.11 7.87 1.87
N SER A 35 -12.75 8.53 2.97
CA SER A 35 -12.02 7.90 4.09
C SER A 35 -12.84 6.79 4.74
N GLU A 36 -14.14 6.99 4.92
CA GLU A 36 -15.07 5.98 5.44
C GLU A 36 -15.17 4.79 4.48
N GLY A 37 -15.30 5.04 3.17
CA GLY A 37 -15.32 3.99 2.14
C GLY A 37 -14.02 3.17 2.12
N ILE A 38 -12.87 3.81 2.21
CA ILE A 38 -11.57 3.13 2.28
C ILE A 38 -11.47 2.26 3.54
N ALA A 39 -11.91 2.78 4.68
CA ALA A 39 -11.90 2.05 5.94
C ALA A 39 -12.86 0.85 5.90
N GLU A 40 -14.03 1.00 5.28
CA GLU A 40 -15.02 -0.06 5.09
C GLU A 40 -14.46 -1.18 4.21
N GLU A 41 -13.89 -0.86 3.06
CA GLU A 41 -13.29 -1.84 2.15
C GLU A 41 -12.12 -2.59 2.82
N LYS A 42 -11.27 -1.88 3.58
CA LYS A 42 -10.24 -2.51 4.40
C LYS A 42 -10.83 -3.49 5.43
N ALA A 43 -11.90 -3.11 6.11
CA ALA A 43 -12.53 -3.97 7.11
C ALA A 43 -13.17 -5.21 6.48
N LYS A 44 -13.84 -5.08 5.33
CA LYS A 44 -14.39 -6.21 4.57
C LYS A 44 -13.29 -7.17 4.10
N GLY A 45 -12.21 -6.62 3.55
CA GLY A 45 -11.04 -7.41 3.13
C GLY A 45 -10.41 -8.17 4.29
N ASN A 46 -10.23 -7.53 5.44
CA ASN A 46 -9.71 -8.17 6.64
C ASN A 46 -10.66 -9.27 7.17
N ALA A 47 -11.97 -9.07 7.08
CA ALA A 47 -12.97 -10.06 7.48
C ALA A 47 -12.95 -11.29 6.57
N ALA A 48 -12.87 -11.09 5.25
CA ALA A 48 -12.74 -12.16 4.26
C ALA A 48 -11.41 -12.93 4.47
N TYR A 49 -10.30 -12.23 4.67
CA TYR A 49 -8.99 -12.85 4.93
C TYR A 49 -9.03 -13.77 6.16
N ARG A 50 -9.65 -13.34 7.26
CA ARG A 50 -9.82 -14.16 8.47
C ARG A 50 -10.66 -15.42 8.23
N LYS A 51 -11.62 -15.36 7.30
CA LYS A 51 -12.43 -16.51 6.87
C LYS A 51 -11.70 -17.41 5.84
N LYS A 52 -10.46 -17.06 5.48
CA LYS A 52 -9.66 -17.71 4.42
C LYS A 52 -10.27 -17.56 3.02
N ASP A 53 -11.20 -16.63 2.84
CA ASP A 53 -11.73 -16.24 1.54
C ASP A 53 -10.81 -15.17 0.93
N TYR A 54 -9.68 -15.64 0.41
CA TYR A 54 -8.61 -14.76 -0.06
C TYR A 54 -8.97 -14.03 -1.35
N GLU A 55 -9.78 -14.65 -2.22
CA GLU A 55 -10.23 -14.00 -3.45
C GLU A 55 -11.12 -12.78 -3.15
N THR A 56 -12.08 -12.94 -2.24
CA THR A 56 -12.92 -11.83 -1.78
C THR A 56 -12.09 -10.78 -1.06
N ALA A 57 -11.09 -11.18 -0.26
CA ALA A 57 -10.18 -10.25 0.39
C ALA A 57 -9.39 -9.40 -0.64
N ILE A 58 -8.84 -10.03 -1.69
CA ILE A 58 -8.13 -9.34 -2.79
C ILE A 58 -9.04 -8.33 -3.48
N LYS A 59 -10.31 -8.69 -3.76
CA LYS A 59 -11.30 -7.78 -4.38
C LYS A 59 -11.51 -6.54 -3.53
N HIS A 60 -11.76 -6.70 -2.24
CA HIS A 60 -11.98 -5.56 -1.33
C HIS A 60 -10.74 -4.68 -1.17
N TYR A 61 -9.54 -5.27 -1.04
CA TYR A 61 -8.31 -4.48 -0.99
C TYR A 61 -8.07 -3.74 -2.31
N THR A 62 -8.41 -4.33 -3.46
CA THR A 62 -8.29 -3.68 -4.77
C THR A 62 -9.26 -2.50 -4.91
N LEU A 63 -10.51 -2.64 -4.44
CA LEU A 63 -11.46 -1.53 -4.37
C LEU A 63 -10.95 -0.42 -3.46
N GLY A 64 -10.43 -0.77 -2.28
CA GLY A 64 -9.82 0.21 -1.37
C GLY A 64 -8.65 0.96 -1.99
N ILE A 65 -7.77 0.28 -2.73
CA ILE A 65 -6.67 0.92 -3.48
C ILE A 65 -7.22 1.88 -4.55
N ALA A 66 -8.26 1.48 -5.29
CA ALA A 66 -8.90 2.35 -6.28
C ALA A 66 -9.48 3.61 -5.64
N LEU A 67 -10.13 3.50 -4.48
CA LEU A 67 -10.61 4.64 -3.71
C LEU A 67 -9.46 5.55 -3.26
N ILE A 68 -8.37 4.99 -2.73
CA ILE A 68 -7.20 5.76 -2.31
C ILE A 68 -6.59 6.53 -3.49
N THR A 69 -6.46 5.89 -4.65
CA THR A 69 -5.89 6.52 -5.85
C THR A 69 -6.83 7.54 -6.51
N SER A 70 -8.11 7.54 -6.17
CA SER A 70 -9.07 8.56 -6.60
C SER A 70 -9.06 9.82 -5.74
N ARG A 71 -8.27 9.84 -4.64
CA ARG A 71 -8.16 11.02 -3.78
C ARG A 71 -7.66 12.22 -4.58
N PRO A 72 -8.22 13.40 -4.32
CA PRO A 72 -7.75 14.62 -4.95
C PRO A 72 -6.27 14.89 -4.64
N MET A 73 -5.54 15.43 -5.62
CA MET A 73 -4.09 15.69 -5.49
C MET A 73 -3.71 16.75 -4.42
N TRP A 74 -4.70 17.47 -3.88
CA TRP A 74 -4.47 18.43 -2.79
C TRP A 74 -4.60 17.81 -1.39
N GLU A 75 -5.05 16.57 -1.28
CA GLU A 75 -5.02 15.86 -0.01
C GLU A 75 -3.58 15.51 0.38
N SER A 76 -3.34 15.36 1.68
CA SER A 76 -2.00 15.09 2.19
C SER A 76 -1.42 13.79 1.61
N SER A 77 -0.29 13.91 0.93
CA SER A 77 0.43 12.76 0.36
C SER A 77 0.84 11.73 1.42
N SER A 78 1.06 12.15 2.67
CA SER A 78 1.39 11.23 3.77
C SER A 78 0.22 10.32 4.12
N ILE A 79 -1.01 10.84 4.12
CA ILE A 79 -2.22 10.05 4.41
C ILE A 79 -2.45 9.03 3.30
N ILE A 80 -2.34 9.47 2.04
CA ILE A 80 -2.45 8.59 0.87
C ILE A 80 -1.38 7.48 0.94
N ALA A 81 -0.15 7.84 1.26
CA ALA A 81 0.96 6.89 1.39
C ALA A 81 0.69 5.86 2.51
N ASP A 82 0.23 6.30 3.67
CA ASP A 82 -0.07 5.42 4.80
C ASP A 82 -1.21 4.44 4.49
N GLU A 83 -2.32 4.93 3.93
CA GLU A 83 -3.45 4.09 3.53
C GLU A 83 -3.07 3.09 2.44
N LEU A 84 -2.36 3.55 1.40
CA LEU A 84 -1.95 2.72 0.26
C LEU A 84 -0.97 1.63 0.70
N THR A 85 0.02 1.96 1.52
CA THR A 85 0.98 1.00 2.05
C THR A 85 0.30 -0.14 2.81
N VAL A 86 -0.68 0.18 3.66
CA VAL A 86 -1.42 -0.83 4.42
C VAL A 86 -2.27 -1.72 3.51
N MET A 87 -2.95 -1.13 2.53
CA MET A 87 -3.78 -1.90 1.58
C MET A 87 -2.93 -2.84 0.72
N LEU A 88 -1.83 -2.35 0.16
CA LEU A 88 -0.90 -3.16 -0.63
C LEU A 88 -0.33 -4.32 0.18
N ALA A 89 0.12 -4.09 1.41
CA ALA A 89 0.66 -5.15 2.26
C ALA A 89 -0.39 -6.21 2.64
N ASN A 90 -1.64 -5.81 2.84
CA ASN A 90 -2.72 -6.74 3.13
C ASN A 90 -3.12 -7.53 1.87
N ARG A 91 -3.17 -6.88 0.69
CA ARG A 91 -3.43 -7.55 -0.58
C ARG A 91 -2.32 -8.53 -0.93
N SER A 92 -1.05 -8.14 -0.75
CA SER A 92 0.11 -9.03 -0.88
C SER A 92 -0.03 -10.30 -0.04
N ALA A 93 -0.49 -10.18 1.22
CA ALA A 93 -0.70 -11.35 2.08
C ALA A 93 -1.81 -12.27 1.55
N ALA A 94 -2.90 -11.71 1.02
CA ALA A 94 -3.99 -12.48 0.44
C ALA A 94 -3.57 -13.16 -0.88
N MET A 95 -2.82 -12.45 -1.73
CA MET A 95 -2.26 -13.00 -2.98
C MET A 95 -1.28 -14.14 -2.69
N LEU A 96 -0.42 -13.99 -1.67
CA LEU A 96 0.49 -15.05 -1.26
C LEU A 96 -0.26 -16.32 -0.82
N ALA A 97 -1.37 -16.17 -0.12
CA ALA A 97 -2.22 -17.27 0.30
C ALA A 97 -2.99 -17.94 -0.86
N CYS A 98 -3.13 -17.26 -2.00
CA CYS A 98 -3.67 -17.78 -3.26
C CYS A 98 -2.57 -18.29 -4.22
N GLU A 99 -1.33 -18.44 -3.74
CA GLU A 99 -0.17 -18.85 -4.57
C GLU A 99 0.19 -17.87 -5.70
N ALA A 100 -0.38 -16.67 -5.71
CA ALA A 100 -0.04 -15.58 -6.64
C ALA A 100 1.22 -14.86 -6.16
N HIS A 101 2.37 -15.56 -6.20
CA HIS A 101 3.61 -15.13 -5.53
C HIS A 101 4.24 -13.90 -6.18
N ILE A 102 4.14 -13.76 -7.51
CA ILE A 102 4.71 -12.63 -8.25
C ILE A 102 3.93 -11.36 -7.94
N GLU A 103 2.61 -11.43 -8.00
CA GLU A 103 1.72 -10.31 -7.69
C GLU A 103 1.87 -9.89 -6.22
N ALA A 104 2.00 -10.87 -5.32
CA ALA A 104 2.27 -10.61 -3.91
C ALA A 104 3.60 -9.86 -3.71
N LEU A 105 4.65 -10.23 -4.46
CA LEU A 105 5.95 -9.55 -4.42
C LEU A 105 5.84 -8.12 -4.97
N CYS A 106 5.10 -7.91 -6.07
CA CYS A 106 4.90 -6.58 -6.64
C CYS A 106 4.24 -5.62 -5.64
N ASP A 107 3.18 -6.07 -4.97
CA ASP A 107 2.49 -5.26 -3.96
C ASP A 107 3.38 -4.98 -2.74
N ALA A 108 4.12 -5.98 -2.25
CA ALA A 108 5.03 -5.80 -1.12
C ALA A 108 6.19 -4.86 -1.46
N ASP A 109 6.74 -4.95 -2.67
CA ASP A 109 7.80 -4.07 -3.14
C ASP A 109 7.31 -2.62 -3.29
N ALA A 110 6.10 -2.44 -3.81
CA ALA A 110 5.45 -1.13 -3.86
C ALA A 110 5.23 -0.54 -2.46
N ALA A 111 4.79 -1.34 -1.49
CA ALA A 111 4.62 -0.89 -0.10
C ALA A 111 5.95 -0.45 0.52
N VAL A 112 7.04 -1.19 0.29
CA VAL A 112 8.39 -0.83 0.77
C VAL A 112 8.90 0.44 0.08
N LYS A 113 8.65 0.63 -1.21
CA LYS A 113 9.04 1.85 -1.93
C LYS A 113 8.33 3.10 -1.41
N ILE A 114 7.06 2.96 -0.99
CA ILE A 114 6.29 4.07 -0.42
C ILE A 114 6.76 4.36 1.00
N LYS A 115 6.98 3.33 1.82
CA LYS A 115 7.32 3.47 3.24
C LYS A 115 8.48 2.53 3.62
N GLY A 116 9.71 2.95 3.28
CA GLY A 116 10.92 2.14 3.45
C GLY A 116 11.26 1.76 4.90
N ALA A 117 10.84 2.56 5.87
CA ALA A 117 11.11 2.31 7.29
C ALA A 117 9.99 1.50 7.99
N TRP A 118 9.15 0.79 7.24
CA TRP A 118 8.05 0.02 7.79
C TRP A 118 8.33 -1.49 7.73
N GLY A 119 8.62 -2.10 8.88
CA GLY A 119 9.02 -3.50 8.99
C GLY A 119 8.02 -4.48 8.38
N LYS A 120 6.70 -4.26 8.57
CA LYS A 120 5.68 -5.13 7.99
C LYS A 120 5.73 -5.20 6.46
N GLY A 121 6.10 -4.11 5.76
CA GLY A 121 6.31 -4.12 4.30
C GLY A 121 7.45 -5.06 3.91
N HIS A 122 8.59 -4.95 4.60
CA HIS A 122 9.74 -5.84 4.42
C HIS A 122 9.41 -7.30 4.75
N PHE A 123 8.61 -7.54 5.79
CA PHE A 123 8.15 -8.89 6.13
C PHE A 123 7.33 -9.52 4.99
N ARG A 124 6.38 -8.77 4.42
CA ARG A 124 5.59 -9.24 3.27
C ARG A 124 6.47 -9.50 2.05
N LYS A 125 7.43 -8.62 1.77
CA LYS A 125 8.41 -8.81 0.69
C LYS A 125 9.24 -10.07 0.89
N GLY A 126 9.78 -10.28 2.09
CA GLY A 126 10.55 -11.48 2.43
C GLY A 126 9.73 -12.75 2.27
N LYS A 127 8.46 -12.77 2.73
CA LYS A 127 7.57 -13.93 2.56
C LYS A 127 7.28 -14.24 1.08
N ALA A 128 7.03 -13.23 0.25
CA ALA A 128 6.79 -13.42 -1.18
C ALA A 128 8.06 -13.92 -1.90
N LEU A 129 9.23 -13.39 -1.57
CA LEU A 129 10.52 -13.84 -2.11
C LEU A 129 10.84 -15.29 -1.70
N ALA A 130 10.58 -15.66 -0.45
CA ALA A 130 10.76 -17.03 0.03
C ALA A 130 9.85 -18.03 -0.71
N ALA A 131 8.59 -17.66 -0.98
CA ALA A 131 7.67 -18.47 -1.76
C ALA A 131 8.13 -18.64 -3.23
N LEU A 132 8.85 -17.64 -3.78
CA LEU A 132 9.50 -17.71 -5.09
C LEU A 132 10.87 -18.43 -5.05
N GLN A 133 11.26 -19.00 -3.90
CA GLN A 133 12.56 -19.65 -3.67
C GLN A 133 13.78 -18.72 -3.84
N ARG A 134 13.56 -17.40 -3.77
CA ARG A 134 14.62 -16.37 -3.81
C ARG A 134 15.12 -16.10 -2.39
N TYR A 135 15.76 -17.11 -1.78
CA TYR A 135 16.05 -17.15 -0.34
C TYR A 135 17.02 -16.09 0.12
N GLU A 136 18.06 -15.78 -0.65
CA GLU A 136 19.03 -14.72 -0.30
C GLU A 136 18.38 -13.35 -0.26
N GLU A 137 17.50 -13.05 -1.22
CA GLU A 137 16.78 -11.79 -1.25
C GLU A 137 15.69 -11.73 -0.15
N ALA A 138 15.08 -12.88 0.17
CA ALA A 138 14.15 -12.98 1.29
C ALA A 138 14.85 -12.70 2.61
N ARG A 139 16.04 -13.26 2.83
CA ARG A 139 16.89 -13.00 4.01
C ARG A 139 17.18 -11.52 4.13
N ALA A 140 17.70 -10.89 3.08
CA ALA A 140 17.99 -9.46 3.07
C ALA A 140 16.74 -8.60 3.37
N ALA A 141 15.56 -8.97 2.85
CA ALA A 141 14.32 -8.26 3.15
C ALA A 141 13.92 -8.39 4.62
N PHE A 142 14.04 -9.57 5.23
CA PHE A 142 13.76 -9.78 6.66
C PHE A 142 14.76 -9.04 7.55
N GLU A 143 16.05 -9.01 7.21
CA GLU A 143 17.07 -8.26 7.93
C GLU A 143 16.79 -6.76 7.93
N LEU A 144 16.41 -6.18 6.78
CA LEU A 144 15.98 -4.79 6.69
C LEU A 144 14.73 -4.54 7.55
N GLY A 145 13.78 -5.46 7.54
CA GLY A 145 12.58 -5.36 8.38
C GLY A 145 12.94 -5.39 9.89
N HIS A 146 13.84 -6.26 10.29
CA HIS A 146 14.32 -6.33 11.67
C HIS A 146 15.09 -5.07 12.11
N GLN A 147 15.85 -4.45 11.20
CA GLN A 147 16.48 -3.16 11.49
C GLN A 147 15.43 -2.03 11.73
N CYS A 148 14.28 -2.09 11.06
CA CYS A 148 13.19 -1.15 11.28
C CYS A 148 12.42 -1.42 12.59
N GLU A 149 12.29 -2.68 12.98
CA GLU A 149 11.54 -3.15 14.15
C GLU A 149 12.38 -4.17 14.94
N PRO A 150 13.42 -3.73 15.69
CA PRO A 150 14.37 -4.64 16.36
C PRO A 150 13.74 -5.54 17.42
N ASP A 151 12.64 -5.09 18.05
CA ASP A 151 11.96 -5.82 19.11
C ASP A 151 11.02 -6.92 18.56
N ASN A 152 10.86 -7.01 17.24
CA ASN A 152 9.97 -7.97 16.59
C ASN A 152 10.74 -9.24 16.22
N GLU A 153 10.57 -10.28 17.02
CA GLU A 153 11.24 -11.58 16.82
C GLU A 153 10.75 -12.36 15.59
N ASP A 154 9.60 -12.00 15.01
CA ASP A 154 9.04 -12.70 13.83
C ASP A 154 10.04 -12.70 12.66
N PHE A 155 10.86 -11.65 12.54
CA PHE A 155 11.89 -11.56 11.49
C PHE A 155 12.98 -12.62 11.67
N LEU A 156 13.48 -12.79 12.90
CA LEU A 156 14.51 -13.78 13.21
C LEU A 156 13.98 -15.20 12.99
N GLN A 157 12.74 -15.46 13.38
CA GLN A 157 12.07 -16.73 13.11
C GLN A 157 11.91 -16.97 11.61
N ALA A 158 11.52 -15.95 10.85
CA ALA A 158 11.39 -16.05 9.40
C ALA A 158 12.73 -16.31 8.71
N ILE A 159 13.81 -15.69 9.15
CA ILE A 159 15.19 -15.93 8.65
C ILE A 159 15.63 -17.37 8.97
N ALA A 160 15.40 -17.83 10.19
CA ALA A 160 15.77 -19.19 10.61
C ALA A 160 14.97 -20.28 9.88
N ALA A 161 13.80 -19.96 9.40
CA ALA A 161 12.94 -20.87 8.61
C ALA A 161 13.33 -20.96 7.13
N LEU A 162 14.27 -20.12 6.64
CA LEU A 162 14.80 -20.21 5.29
C LEU A 162 15.78 -21.39 5.17
N PRO A 163 15.79 -22.12 4.02
CA PRO A 163 16.72 -23.19 3.77
C PRO A 163 18.18 -22.71 3.66
#